data_e0c3aae6c92cd549429cb181da5e1651
#
_entry.id   e0c3aae6c92cd549429cb181da5e1651
#
_cell.length_a   1.000
_cell.length_b   1.000
_cell.length_c   1.000
_cell.angle_alpha   90.00
_cell.angle_beta   90.00
_cell.angle_gamma   90.00
#
_symmetry.space_group_name_H-M   'P 1'
#
loop_
_entity.id
_entity.type
_entity.pdbx_description
1 polymer ?
#
loop_
_entity_poly.entity_id
_entity_poly.type
_entity_poly.pdbx_seq_one_letter_code
_entity_poly.pdbx_strand_id
1 'polypeptide(L)'
;MSQNLQKNIGLGAALSTVIGMVIGGGVFFKPQAVYSLTGGAPGLGILTWVLAGVLTITAGLTAAEVSAAIPRTGGMMVYIEEIYGKKLGMLTGWMQSVLFFPATIAALSVMFGTQTVNLLGLNEGLAIPIAIATIVFISALNTLGSKTSGAIQTLSTIGKLVPLAIIIIFGFIKGDGGNAIVTPLVADSVSPMAVIGQVLIAILFAYDGWINVGAIAGEMKDPGKDLPKAIVGGLSITMAVYLVINVAYLWVLPADQLATVANPAAAVATKIFGSMGGKIVTAGILVSVFGCINGYVLTSSRVLFTLGQQKSIIGYKSIGKLNKNNVPAVAMLIIGVLAVLYAMSGQFNLLTDLSMFAIWSFYVLTFIGVIILRKKQPNLHRPYKVPMYPFIPCVAIAGGLFVVLNQLFFAGMTNTLISLAGVAITLLGLPVYSIVQKQVAKEESNTKKVA
;
A
#
# COMPACT_ATOMS: atom_id res chain seq x y z
N MET A 1 -19.13 -11.07 25.88
CA MET A 1 -17.64 -11.13 25.90
C MET A 1 -17.13 -10.52 24.61
N SER A 2 -16.33 -9.45 24.67
CA SER A 2 -15.65 -8.91 23.50
C SER A 2 -14.68 -9.96 22.97
N GLN A 3 -14.88 -10.43 21.73
CA GLN A 3 -13.94 -11.32 21.07
C GLN A 3 -12.66 -10.50 20.78
N ASN A 4 -11.59 -10.77 21.51
CA ASN A 4 -10.30 -10.10 21.33
C ASN A 4 -9.41 -10.91 20.38
N LEU A 5 -8.72 -10.20 19.48
CA LEU A 5 -7.70 -10.75 18.62
C LEU A 5 -6.53 -11.29 19.46
N GLN A 6 -5.90 -12.40 19.02
CA GLN A 6 -4.78 -13.01 19.74
C GLN A 6 -3.47 -12.26 19.47
N LYS A 7 -2.71 -11.94 20.53
CA LYS A 7 -1.42 -11.25 20.44
C LYS A 7 -0.27 -12.20 20.06
N ASN A 8 -0.17 -12.51 18.77
CA ASN A 8 0.82 -13.47 18.24
C ASN A 8 1.92 -12.82 17.38
N ILE A 9 1.79 -11.53 17.01
CA ILE A 9 2.68 -10.85 16.08
C ILE A 9 3.81 -10.15 16.85
N GLY A 10 5.06 -10.55 16.59
CA GLY A 10 6.26 -9.87 17.09
C GLY A 10 6.85 -8.92 16.03
N LEU A 11 7.94 -8.21 16.40
CA LEU A 11 8.63 -7.24 15.54
C LEU A 11 9.02 -7.81 14.17
N GLY A 12 9.56 -9.04 14.12
CA GLY A 12 9.97 -9.65 12.84
C GLY A 12 8.80 -9.82 11.86
N ALA A 13 7.64 -10.28 12.34
CA ALA A 13 6.44 -10.42 11.50
C ALA A 13 5.86 -9.05 11.11
N ALA A 14 5.88 -8.06 12.01
CA ALA A 14 5.47 -6.69 11.71
C ALA A 14 6.38 -6.05 10.64
N LEU A 15 7.71 -6.20 10.76
CA LEU A 15 8.69 -5.73 9.79
C LEU A 15 8.48 -6.41 8.43
N SER A 16 8.29 -7.75 8.44
CA SER A 16 7.96 -8.50 7.22
C SER A 16 6.65 -8.07 6.60
N THR A 17 5.67 -7.62 7.41
CA THR A 17 4.41 -7.06 6.89
C THR A 17 4.66 -5.75 6.19
N VAL A 18 5.44 -4.82 6.77
CA VAL A 18 5.79 -3.54 6.12
C VAL A 18 6.56 -3.78 4.83
N ILE A 19 7.70 -4.48 4.89
CA ILE A 19 8.53 -4.77 3.72
C ILE A 19 7.72 -5.56 2.68
N GLY A 20 6.92 -6.52 3.15
CA GLY A 20 6.12 -7.40 2.33
C GLY A 20 4.98 -6.70 1.60
N MET A 21 4.41 -5.65 2.16
CA MET A 21 3.37 -4.86 1.49
C MET A 21 3.98 -3.81 0.56
N VAL A 22 5.07 -3.17 0.97
CA VAL A 22 5.75 -2.13 0.17
C VAL A 22 6.49 -2.75 -1.02
N ILE A 23 7.35 -3.76 -0.80
CA ILE A 23 8.02 -4.45 -1.91
C ILE A 23 7.00 -5.42 -2.56
N GLY A 24 6.19 -4.86 -3.45
CA GLY A 24 5.21 -5.58 -4.28
C GLY A 24 5.64 -5.67 -5.74
N GLY A 25 4.71 -5.37 -6.64
CA GLY A 25 4.98 -5.26 -8.08
C GLY A 25 5.70 -3.96 -8.47
N GLY A 26 5.56 -2.89 -7.66
CA GLY A 26 5.98 -1.55 -8.03
C GLY A 26 7.44 -1.44 -8.48
N VAL A 27 8.38 -2.00 -7.72
CA VAL A 27 9.82 -1.94 -8.04
C VAL A 27 10.20 -2.64 -9.34
N PHE A 28 9.40 -3.62 -9.78
CA PHE A 28 9.68 -4.39 -10.98
C PHE A 28 9.11 -3.74 -12.25
N PHE A 29 7.99 -2.98 -12.13
CA PHE A 29 7.24 -2.44 -13.26
C PHE A 29 7.29 -0.92 -13.37
N LYS A 30 7.31 -0.19 -12.24
CA LYS A 30 7.30 1.29 -12.27
C LYS A 30 8.53 1.93 -12.91
N PRO A 31 9.72 1.31 -12.99
CA PRO A 31 10.82 1.88 -13.76
C PRO A 31 10.46 2.16 -15.23
N GLN A 32 9.62 1.34 -15.87
CA GLN A 32 9.12 1.60 -17.22
C GLN A 32 8.37 2.95 -17.28
N ALA A 33 7.39 3.15 -16.41
CA ALA A 33 6.62 4.40 -16.37
C ALA A 33 7.50 5.62 -16.02
N VAL A 34 8.45 5.44 -15.09
CA VAL A 34 9.40 6.48 -14.68
C VAL A 34 10.23 6.95 -15.89
N TYR A 35 10.89 6.02 -16.58
CA TYR A 35 11.76 6.37 -17.71
C TYR A 35 10.97 6.81 -18.95
N SER A 36 9.76 6.30 -19.16
CA SER A 36 8.85 6.82 -20.19
C SER A 36 8.48 8.29 -19.94
N LEU A 37 8.06 8.63 -18.72
CA LEU A 37 7.70 10.01 -18.34
C LEU A 37 8.89 10.97 -18.35
N THR A 38 10.09 10.50 -18.00
CA THR A 38 11.31 11.32 -18.00
C THR A 38 11.97 11.41 -19.39
N GLY A 39 11.35 10.87 -20.44
CA GLY A 39 11.90 10.87 -21.81
C GLY A 39 13.20 10.08 -21.93
N GLY A 40 13.36 9.03 -21.12
CA GLY A 40 14.60 8.23 -21.07
C GLY A 40 15.75 8.88 -20.30
N ALA A 41 15.50 9.97 -19.54
CA ALA A 41 16.54 10.61 -18.73
C ALA A 41 16.78 9.82 -17.43
N PRO A 42 17.96 9.16 -17.27
CA PRO A 42 18.24 8.37 -16.08
C PRO A 42 18.37 9.23 -14.81
N GLY A 43 18.95 10.43 -14.93
CA GLY A 43 19.20 11.32 -13.79
C GLY A 43 17.90 11.75 -13.11
N LEU A 44 16.92 12.24 -13.88
CA LEU A 44 15.61 12.62 -13.34
C LEU A 44 14.87 11.39 -12.78
N GLY A 45 15.01 10.23 -13.43
CA GLY A 45 14.45 8.97 -12.93
C GLY A 45 15.01 8.62 -11.55
N ILE A 46 16.32 8.55 -11.37
CA ILE A 46 16.95 8.24 -10.07
C ILE A 46 16.62 9.33 -9.02
N LEU A 47 16.68 10.61 -9.40
CA LEU A 47 16.34 11.71 -8.49
C LEU A 47 14.91 11.57 -7.93
N THR A 48 13.95 11.20 -8.78
CA THR A 48 12.56 11.02 -8.34
C THR A 48 12.39 9.79 -7.44
N TRP A 49 13.14 8.71 -7.62
CA TRP A 49 13.18 7.59 -6.67
C TRP A 49 13.71 8.03 -5.30
N VAL A 50 14.75 8.88 -5.26
CA VAL A 50 15.28 9.45 -4.01
C VAL A 50 14.25 10.35 -3.35
N LEU A 51 13.64 11.27 -4.10
CA LEU A 51 12.64 12.21 -3.58
C LEU A 51 11.42 11.46 -3.01
N ALA A 52 10.89 10.47 -3.73
CA ALA A 52 9.78 9.64 -3.26
C ALA A 52 10.15 8.85 -2.00
N GLY A 53 11.37 8.30 -1.94
CA GLY A 53 11.88 7.60 -0.76
C GLY A 53 12.01 8.52 0.46
N VAL A 54 12.57 9.71 0.30
CA VAL A 54 12.68 10.74 1.36
C VAL A 54 11.29 11.16 1.83
N LEU A 55 10.37 11.44 0.91
CA LEU A 55 8.99 11.80 1.24
C LEU A 55 8.31 10.67 2.02
N THR A 56 8.46 9.42 1.59
CA THR A 56 7.86 8.26 2.26
C THR A 56 8.46 8.03 3.64
N ILE A 57 9.78 8.20 3.82
CA ILE A 57 10.43 8.09 5.13
C ILE A 57 9.95 9.21 6.07
N THR A 58 9.84 10.45 5.60
CA THR A 58 9.31 11.56 6.42
C THR A 58 7.84 11.32 6.82
N ALA A 59 7.05 10.77 5.91
CA ALA A 59 5.68 10.33 6.18
C ALA A 59 5.65 9.20 7.23
N GLY A 60 6.50 8.18 7.06
CA GLY A 60 6.62 7.06 7.99
C GLY A 60 7.08 7.47 9.38
N LEU A 61 8.10 8.33 9.49
CA LEU A 61 8.55 8.91 10.76
C LEU A 61 7.43 9.68 11.46
N THR A 62 6.65 10.45 10.69
CA THR A 62 5.53 11.24 11.23
C THR A 62 4.42 10.33 11.73
N ALA A 63 3.95 9.39 10.93
CA ALA A 63 2.86 8.48 11.31
C ALA A 63 3.27 7.48 12.40
N ALA A 64 4.56 7.14 12.51
CA ALA A 64 5.08 6.27 13.56
C ALA A 64 4.80 6.82 14.97
N GLU A 65 4.78 8.15 15.16
CA GLU A 65 4.44 8.75 16.45
C GLU A 65 2.98 8.49 16.84
N VAL A 66 2.06 8.70 15.91
CA VAL A 66 0.63 8.44 16.18
C VAL A 66 0.37 6.95 16.35
N SER A 67 1.02 6.10 15.55
CA SER A 67 0.85 4.65 15.65
C SER A 67 1.36 4.09 16.98
N ALA A 68 2.44 4.64 17.51
CA ALA A 68 2.96 4.27 18.83
C ALA A 68 2.10 4.80 19.99
N ALA A 69 1.54 5.99 19.85
CA ALA A 69 0.70 6.62 20.86
C ALA A 69 -0.72 6.01 20.94
N ILE A 70 -1.24 5.49 19.81
CA ILE A 70 -2.59 4.93 19.68
C ILE A 70 -2.52 3.51 19.08
N PRO A 71 -1.91 2.54 19.77
CA PRO A 71 -1.63 1.21 19.22
C PRO A 71 -2.87 0.29 19.27
N ARG A 72 -3.95 0.66 18.57
CA ARG A 72 -5.21 -0.08 18.50
C ARG A 72 -5.45 -0.65 17.10
N THR A 73 -6.13 -1.82 17.02
CA THR A 73 -6.59 -2.42 15.76
C THR A 73 -7.43 -1.43 14.96
N GLY A 74 -7.23 -1.40 13.63
CA GLY A 74 -7.87 -0.44 12.74
C GLY A 74 -6.91 0.60 12.18
N GLY A 75 -5.74 0.78 12.80
CA GLY A 75 -4.66 1.61 12.29
C GLY A 75 -5.08 3.06 12.01
N MET A 76 -4.83 3.55 10.81
CA MET A 76 -5.06 4.96 10.44
C MET A 76 -6.49 5.44 10.73
N MET A 77 -7.51 4.61 10.53
CA MET A 77 -8.89 4.94 10.85
C MET A 77 -9.03 5.35 12.33
N VAL A 78 -8.40 4.58 13.23
CA VAL A 78 -8.46 4.82 14.68
C VAL A 78 -7.63 6.04 15.06
N TYR A 79 -6.51 6.31 14.38
CA TYR A 79 -5.72 7.52 14.61
C TYR A 79 -6.54 8.78 14.28
N ILE A 80 -7.19 8.78 13.12
CA ILE A 80 -8.04 9.89 12.68
C ILE A 80 -9.28 10.04 13.59
N GLU A 81 -9.86 8.95 14.05
CA GLU A 81 -10.96 8.98 15.02
C GLU A 81 -10.57 9.67 16.32
N GLU A 82 -9.43 9.32 16.89
CA GLU A 82 -8.94 9.89 18.16
C GLU A 82 -8.66 11.39 18.02
N ILE A 83 -8.15 11.83 16.88
CA ILE A 83 -7.74 13.21 16.65
C ILE A 83 -8.90 14.11 16.24
N TYR A 84 -9.74 13.64 15.33
CA TYR A 84 -10.76 14.43 14.64
C TYR A 84 -12.20 14.02 14.98
N GLY A 85 -12.37 12.90 15.66
CA GLY A 85 -13.66 12.38 16.07
C GLY A 85 -14.24 11.29 15.17
N LYS A 86 -15.32 10.66 15.69
CA LYS A 86 -15.92 9.43 15.12
C LYS A 86 -16.32 9.52 13.65
N LYS A 87 -16.87 10.68 13.20
CA LYS A 87 -17.32 10.83 11.82
C LYS A 87 -16.17 10.70 10.82
N LEU A 88 -15.04 11.38 11.10
CA LEU A 88 -13.90 11.36 10.18
C LEU A 88 -13.13 10.03 10.28
N GLY A 89 -13.05 9.43 11.48
CA GLY A 89 -12.52 8.07 11.65
C GLY A 89 -13.31 7.05 10.85
N MET A 90 -14.65 7.08 10.95
CA MET A 90 -15.53 6.21 10.15
C MET A 90 -15.34 6.44 8.65
N LEU A 91 -15.26 7.69 8.20
CA LEU A 91 -15.05 8.02 6.79
C LEU A 91 -13.72 7.49 6.27
N THR A 92 -12.67 7.54 7.10
CA THR A 92 -11.37 6.92 6.81
C THR A 92 -11.49 5.42 6.64
N GLY A 93 -12.13 4.73 7.58
CA GLY A 93 -12.32 3.28 7.49
C GLY A 93 -13.22 2.87 6.31
N TRP A 94 -14.23 3.66 5.99
CA TRP A 94 -15.08 3.48 4.82
C TRP A 94 -14.26 3.61 3.53
N MET A 95 -13.53 4.70 3.36
CA MET A 95 -12.64 4.92 2.20
C MET A 95 -11.65 3.76 2.04
N GLN A 96 -10.99 3.36 3.14
CA GLN A 96 -10.06 2.24 3.10
C GLN A 96 -10.73 0.93 2.69
N SER A 97 -11.94 0.63 3.23
CA SER A 97 -12.62 -0.65 3.03
C SER A 97 -13.35 -0.77 1.70
N VAL A 98 -13.87 0.34 1.15
CA VAL A 98 -14.69 0.33 -0.07
C VAL A 98 -13.86 0.69 -1.31
N LEU A 99 -12.82 1.52 -1.14
CA LEU A 99 -12.05 2.06 -2.26
C LEU A 99 -10.60 1.58 -2.24
N PHE A 100 -9.80 2.01 -1.25
CA PHE A 100 -8.35 1.80 -1.24
C PHE A 100 -7.94 0.33 -1.27
N PHE A 101 -8.38 -0.46 -0.29
CA PHE A 101 -7.98 -1.87 -0.20
C PHE A 101 -8.49 -2.71 -1.37
N PRO A 102 -9.79 -2.65 -1.75
CA PRO A 102 -10.28 -3.44 -2.87
C PRO A 102 -9.59 -3.06 -4.19
N ALA A 103 -9.37 -1.76 -4.47
CA ALA A 103 -8.69 -1.32 -5.68
C ALA A 103 -7.23 -1.77 -5.73
N THR A 104 -6.50 -1.69 -4.60
CA THR A 104 -5.11 -2.14 -4.52
C THR A 104 -5.00 -3.67 -4.66
N ILE A 105 -5.85 -4.44 -3.99
CA ILE A 105 -5.90 -5.90 -4.12
C ILE A 105 -6.22 -6.29 -5.57
N ALA A 106 -7.19 -5.63 -6.18
CA ALA A 106 -7.57 -5.85 -7.58
C ALA A 106 -6.40 -5.54 -8.55
N ALA A 107 -5.76 -4.38 -8.40
CA ALA A 107 -4.63 -3.98 -9.24
C ALA A 107 -3.49 -5.01 -9.19
N LEU A 108 -3.09 -5.40 -7.97
CA LEU A 108 -2.04 -6.40 -7.78
C LEU A 108 -2.44 -7.77 -8.34
N SER A 109 -3.72 -8.15 -8.22
CA SER A 109 -4.22 -9.43 -8.75
C SER A 109 -4.31 -9.42 -10.27
N VAL A 110 -4.71 -8.31 -10.89
CA VAL A 110 -4.66 -8.13 -12.36
C VAL A 110 -3.21 -8.26 -12.85
N MET A 111 -2.27 -7.60 -12.17
CA MET A 111 -0.84 -7.75 -12.47
C MET A 111 -0.38 -9.21 -12.33
N PHE A 112 -0.78 -9.90 -11.27
CA PHE A 112 -0.45 -11.32 -11.04
C PHE A 112 -0.99 -12.18 -12.19
N GLY A 113 -2.25 -12.00 -12.59
CA GLY A 113 -2.86 -12.72 -13.69
C GLY A 113 -2.15 -12.49 -15.03
N THR A 114 -1.87 -11.23 -15.38
CA THR A 114 -1.16 -10.86 -16.60
C THR A 114 0.25 -11.47 -16.65
N GLN A 115 1.00 -11.38 -15.54
CA GLN A 115 2.35 -11.96 -15.48
C GLN A 115 2.34 -13.50 -15.51
N THR A 116 1.31 -14.13 -14.94
CA THR A 116 1.14 -15.59 -15.01
C THR A 116 0.86 -16.04 -16.44
N VAL A 117 -0.02 -15.35 -17.15
CA VAL A 117 -0.32 -15.60 -18.56
C VAL A 117 0.96 -15.48 -19.40
N ASN A 118 1.70 -14.38 -19.23
CA ASN A 118 2.96 -14.14 -19.96
C ASN A 118 4.02 -15.21 -19.66
N LEU A 119 4.17 -15.59 -18.38
CA LEU A 119 5.16 -16.59 -17.97
C LEU A 119 4.89 -17.98 -18.56
N LEU A 120 3.61 -18.36 -18.59
CA LEU A 120 3.19 -19.70 -19.02
C LEU A 120 2.80 -19.77 -20.51
N GLY A 121 2.80 -18.62 -21.22
CA GLY A 121 2.38 -18.56 -22.63
C GLY A 121 0.91 -18.89 -22.84
N LEU A 122 0.03 -18.53 -21.88
CA LEU A 122 -1.40 -18.78 -21.94
C LEU A 122 -2.14 -17.70 -22.75
N ASN A 123 -3.40 -17.96 -23.08
CA ASN A 123 -4.26 -16.97 -23.71
C ASN A 123 -4.48 -15.75 -22.79
N GLU A 124 -4.33 -14.53 -23.32
CA GLU A 124 -4.48 -13.27 -22.57
C GLU A 124 -5.83 -13.14 -21.87
N GLY A 125 -6.90 -13.71 -22.44
CA GLY A 125 -8.23 -13.74 -21.81
C GLY A 125 -8.27 -14.45 -20.45
N LEU A 126 -7.26 -15.22 -20.08
CA LEU A 126 -7.15 -15.90 -18.79
C LEU A 126 -6.58 -14.98 -17.69
N ALA A 127 -6.08 -13.79 -18.00
CA ALA A 127 -5.48 -12.89 -17.01
C ALA A 127 -6.48 -12.50 -15.91
N ILE A 128 -7.69 -12.11 -16.27
CA ILE A 128 -8.74 -11.74 -15.28
C ILE A 128 -9.27 -12.96 -14.50
N PRO A 129 -9.62 -14.09 -15.10
CA PRO A 129 -9.93 -15.31 -14.35
C PRO A 129 -8.85 -15.71 -13.35
N ILE A 130 -7.57 -15.64 -13.71
CA ILE A 130 -6.45 -15.92 -12.78
C ILE A 130 -6.39 -14.89 -11.67
N ALA A 131 -6.60 -13.60 -11.97
CA ALA A 131 -6.66 -12.55 -10.96
C ALA A 131 -7.78 -12.82 -9.92
N ILE A 132 -8.99 -13.16 -10.39
CA ILE A 132 -10.13 -13.50 -9.53
C ILE A 132 -9.82 -14.73 -8.69
N ALA A 133 -9.30 -15.80 -9.30
CA ALA A 133 -8.91 -17.01 -8.59
C ALA A 133 -7.87 -16.72 -7.49
N THR A 134 -6.91 -15.82 -7.75
CA THR A 134 -5.89 -15.39 -6.79
C THR A 134 -6.52 -14.65 -5.60
N ILE A 135 -7.45 -13.72 -5.83
CA ILE A 135 -8.17 -13.01 -4.76
C ILE A 135 -8.92 -14.01 -3.88
N VAL A 136 -9.69 -14.92 -4.48
CA VAL A 136 -10.48 -15.92 -3.76
C VAL A 136 -9.57 -16.86 -2.96
N PHE A 137 -8.50 -17.35 -3.56
CA PHE A 137 -7.56 -18.28 -2.94
C PHE A 137 -6.86 -17.64 -1.73
N ILE A 138 -6.31 -16.43 -1.88
CA ILE A 138 -5.63 -15.72 -0.78
C ILE A 138 -6.63 -15.37 0.34
N SER A 139 -7.84 -14.94 -0.02
CA SER A 139 -8.88 -14.67 0.97
C SER A 139 -9.23 -15.93 1.76
N ALA A 140 -9.40 -17.08 1.08
CA ALA A 140 -9.66 -18.36 1.73
C ALA A 140 -8.51 -18.78 2.68
N LEU A 141 -7.24 -18.66 2.24
CA LEU A 141 -6.07 -18.94 3.08
C LEU A 141 -6.06 -18.08 4.36
N ASN A 142 -6.42 -16.80 4.24
CA ASN A 142 -6.45 -15.90 5.38
C ASN A 142 -7.56 -16.22 6.40
N THR A 143 -8.60 -16.99 6.03
CA THR A 143 -9.62 -17.46 6.99
C THR A 143 -9.11 -18.55 7.92
N LEU A 144 -7.96 -19.16 7.62
CA LEU A 144 -7.35 -20.22 8.44
C LEU A 144 -6.70 -19.70 9.74
N GLY A 145 -6.48 -18.37 9.84
CA GLY A 145 -5.98 -17.75 11.07
C GLY A 145 -4.81 -16.78 10.84
N SER A 146 -4.63 -15.84 11.76
CA SER A 146 -3.57 -14.81 11.69
C SER A 146 -2.17 -15.42 11.69
N LYS A 147 -1.96 -16.54 12.39
CA LYS A 147 -0.66 -17.23 12.42
C LYS A 147 -0.28 -17.76 11.04
N THR A 148 -1.23 -18.39 10.35
CA THR A 148 -1.03 -18.90 8.98
C THR A 148 -0.76 -17.75 8.01
N SER A 149 -1.59 -16.68 8.05
CA SER A 149 -1.42 -15.50 7.21
C SER A 149 -0.07 -14.80 7.45
N GLY A 150 0.36 -14.70 8.72
CA GLY A 150 1.65 -14.14 9.09
C GLY A 150 2.85 -15.00 8.61
N ALA A 151 2.72 -16.33 8.66
CA ALA A 151 3.74 -17.23 8.14
C ALA A 151 3.87 -17.13 6.61
N ILE A 152 2.74 -17.08 5.90
CA ILE A 152 2.71 -16.83 4.44
C ILE A 152 3.35 -15.48 4.12
N GLN A 153 3.03 -14.44 4.89
CA GLN A 153 3.61 -13.10 4.72
C GLN A 153 5.13 -13.12 4.88
N THR A 154 5.64 -13.76 5.92
CA THR A 154 7.08 -13.86 6.17
C THR A 154 7.78 -14.64 5.08
N LEU A 155 7.24 -15.81 4.71
CA LEU A 155 7.81 -16.64 3.65
C LEU A 155 7.84 -15.94 2.30
N SER A 156 6.74 -15.29 1.92
CA SER A 156 6.65 -14.49 0.69
C SER A 156 7.60 -13.29 0.72
N THR A 157 7.82 -12.67 1.90
CA THR A 157 8.76 -11.55 2.04
C THR A 157 10.20 -12.02 1.85
N ILE A 158 10.57 -13.18 2.38
CA ILE A 158 11.90 -13.78 2.12
C ILE A 158 12.03 -14.14 0.63
N GLY A 159 11.01 -14.82 0.08
CA GLY A 159 11.00 -15.27 -1.32
C GLY A 159 11.14 -14.12 -2.33
N LYS A 160 10.53 -12.96 -2.07
CA LYS A 160 10.63 -11.78 -2.96
C LYS A 160 12.00 -11.10 -2.94
N LEU A 161 12.77 -11.23 -1.87
CA LEU A 161 14.12 -10.67 -1.80
C LEU A 161 15.11 -11.44 -2.69
N VAL A 162 14.84 -12.71 -2.99
CA VAL A 162 15.70 -13.54 -3.84
C VAL A 162 15.83 -12.98 -5.26
N PRO A 163 14.75 -12.74 -6.03
CA PRO A 163 14.89 -12.16 -7.37
C PRO A 163 15.52 -10.76 -7.36
N LEU A 164 15.23 -9.95 -6.32
CA LEU A 164 15.86 -8.64 -6.17
C LEU A 164 17.37 -8.77 -5.96
N ALA A 165 17.79 -9.65 -5.06
CA ALA A 165 19.22 -9.91 -4.79
C ALA A 165 19.93 -10.45 -6.05
N ILE A 166 19.30 -11.37 -6.78
CA ILE A 166 19.86 -11.91 -8.04
C ILE A 166 20.08 -10.77 -9.05
N ILE A 167 19.08 -9.92 -9.27
CA ILE A 167 19.18 -8.81 -10.22
C ILE A 167 20.28 -7.82 -9.78
N ILE A 168 20.33 -7.46 -8.49
CA ILE A 168 21.33 -6.53 -7.96
C ILE A 168 22.74 -7.11 -8.14
N ILE A 169 22.98 -8.30 -7.61
CA ILE A 169 24.32 -8.91 -7.61
C ILE A 169 24.81 -9.15 -9.05
N PHE A 170 24.03 -9.86 -9.84
CA PHE A 170 24.44 -10.20 -11.20
C PHE A 170 24.29 -9.05 -12.18
N GLY A 171 23.43 -8.06 -11.91
CA GLY A 171 23.38 -6.82 -12.67
C GLY A 171 24.70 -6.07 -12.62
N PHE A 172 25.30 -5.92 -11.44
CA PHE A 172 26.61 -5.28 -11.30
C PHE A 172 27.77 -6.15 -11.79
N ILE A 173 27.69 -7.48 -11.69
CA ILE A 173 28.77 -8.39 -12.13
C ILE A 173 28.81 -8.54 -13.64
N LYS A 174 27.64 -8.67 -14.30
CA LYS A 174 27.52 -9.01 -15.72
C LYS A 174 27.03 -7.85 -16.60
N GLY A 175 26.58 -6.76 -16.00
CA GLY A 175 26.22 -5.55 -16.75
C GLY A 175 27.45 -4.84 -17.26
N ASP A 176 27.31 -4.18 -18.39
CA ASP A 176 28.43 -3.53 -19.10
C ASP A 176 28.95 -2.31 -18.35
N GLY A 177 28.14 -1.72 -17.44
CA GLY A 177 28.49 -0.48 -16.72
C GLY A 177 28.66 0.74 -17.61
N GLY A 178 28.48 0.59 -18.93
CA GLY A 178 28.64 1.64 -19.92
C GLY A 178 27.47 2.59 -20.05
N ASN A 179 26.34 2.27 -19.45
CA ASN A 179 25.15 3.11 -19.51
C ASN A 179 25.25 4.27 -18.51
N ALA A 180 24.79 5.43 -18.93
CA ALA A 180 24.71 6.59 -18.05
C ALA A 180 23.65 6.38 -16.97
N ILE A 181 23.98 6.62 -15.70
CA ILE A 181 23.09 6.44 -14.54
C ILE A 181 22.45 7.77 -14.13
N VAL A 182 23.18 8.88 -14.29
CA VAL A 182 22.75 10.21 -13.84
C VAL A 182 22.75 11.26 -14.96
N THR A 183 23.24 10.93 -16.13
CA THR A 183 23.30 11.84 -17.28
C THR A 183 22.61 11.24 -18.52
N PRO A 184 21.81 12.02 -19.27
CA PRO A 184 21.44 13.40 -18.95
C PRO A 184 20.58 13.48 -17.69
N LEU A 185 20.71 14.59 -16.95
CA LEU A 185 19.84 14.84 -15.79
C LEU A 185 18.39 14.99 -16.22
N VAL A 186 18.17 15.68 -17.34
CA VAL A 186 16.86 15.93 -17.94
C VAL A 186 16.98 15.70 -19.45
N ALA A 187 15.98 15.11 -20.06
CA ALA A 187 15.89 15.02 -21.52
C ALA A 187 15.43 16.35 -22.11
N ASP A 188 15.96 16.73 -23.27
CA ASP A 188 15.61 17.98 -23.95
C ASP A 188 14.12 18.09 -24.29
N SER A 189 13.46 16.95 -24.46
CA SER A 189 12.03 16.84 -24.79
C SER A 189 11.08 17.02 -23.58
N VAL A 190 11.60 17.12 -22.35
CA VAL A 190 10.81 17.03 -21.12
C VAL A 190 11.04 18.22 -20.22
N SER A 191 9.95 18.88 -19.79
CA SER A 191 10.01 19.85 -18.69
C SER A 191 9.92 19.14 -17.35
N PRO A 192 10.96 19.22 -16.46
CA PRO A 192 10.94 18.54 -15.16
C PRO A 192 9.73 18.91 -14.30
N MET A 193 9.37 20.19 -14.28
CA MET A 193 8.24 20.68 -13.50
C MET A 193 6.89 20.10 -13.96
N ALA A 194 6.76 19.77 -15.24
CA ALA A 194 5.53 19.20 -15.79
C ALA A 194 5.35 17.72 -15.43
N VAL A 195 6.45 16.98 -15.31
CA VAL A 195 6.39 15.51 -15.15
C VAL A 195 6.69 15.00 -13.75
N ILE A 196 7.40 15.79 -12.92
CA ILE A 196 7.86 15.33 -11.60
C ILE A 196 6.72 14.85 -10.71
N GLY A 197 5.55 15.50 -10.80
CA GLY A 197 4.36 15.09 -10.03
C GLY A 197 3.83 13.72 -10.47
N GLN A 198 3.73 13.47 -11.77
CA GLN A 198 3.26 12.18 -12.31
C GLN A 198 4.26 11.06 -12.01
N VAL A 199 5.55 11.34 -12.15
CA VAL A 199 6.61 10.38 -11.82
C VAL A 199 6.61 10.05 -10.33
N LEU A 200 6.45 11.05 -9.46
CA LEU A 200 6.33 10.81 -8.01
C LEU A 200 5.13 9.93 -7.66
N ILE A 201 3.94 10.19 -8.25
CA ILE A 201 2.75 9.37 -8.00
C ILE A 201 3.00 7.92 -8.42
N ALA A 202 3.61 7.69 -9.60
CA ALA A 202 3.96 6.36 -10.06
C ALA A 202 4.90 5.63 -9.09
N ILE A 203 5.92 6.33 -8.56
CA ILE A 203 6.89 5.77 -7.61
C ILE A 203 6.26 5.58 -6.22
N LEU A 204 5.42 6.51 -5.76
CA LEU A 204 4.77 6.43 -4.44
C LEU A 204 3.85 5.22 -4.33
N PHE A 205 3.26 4.74 -5.43
CA PHE A 205 2.59 3.44 -5.45
C PHE A 205 3.55 2.29 -5.07
N ALA A 206 4.80 2.34 -5.54
CA ALA A 206 5.79 1.33 -5.20
C ALA A 206 6.22 1.40 -3.72
N TYR A 207 6.12 2.57 -3.09
CA TYR A 207 6.44 2.78 -1.68
C TYR A 207 5.23 2.65 -0.75
N ASP A 208 4.00 2.43 -1.25
CA ASP A 208 2.79 2.39 -0.43
C ASP A 208 2.65 1.07 0.35
N GLY A 209 1.77 1.08 1.36
CA GLY A 209 1.42 -0.08 2.17
C GLY A 209 1.96 -0.06 3.60
N TRP A 210 2.96 0.73 3.90
CA TRP A 210 3.70 0.75 5.17
C TRP A 210 2.84 1.10 6.41
N ILE A 211 1.85 1.98 6.30
CA ILE A 211 1.01 2.39 7.43
C ILE A 211 0.01 1.30 7.84
N ASN A 212 -0.29 0.40 6.91
CA ASN A 212 -1.33 -0.62 7.12
C ASN A 212 -0.95 -1.64 8.20
N VAL A 213 0.34 -1.77 8.55
CA VAL A 213 0.78 -2.56 9.71
C VAL A 213 0.08 -2.11 11.00
N GLY A 214 -0.31 -0.85 11.11
CA GLY A 214 -1.11 -0.34 12.23
C GLY A 214 -2.47 -1.01 12.38
N ALA A 215 -3.05 -1.54 11.31
CA ALA A 215 -4.33 -2.26 11.37
C ALA A 215 -4.26 -3.55 12.20
N ILE A 216 -3.09 -4.18 12.28
CA ILE A 216 -2.86 -5.40 13.07
C ILE A 216 -2.25 -5.12 14.45
N ALA A 217 -2.23 -3.86 14.91
CA ALA A 217 -1.64 -3.46 16.19
C ALA A 217 -2.19 -4.26 17.39
N GLY A 218 -3.48 -4.58 17.38
CA GLY A 218 -4.13 -5.39 18.43
C GLY A 218 -3.65 -6.84 18.49
N GLU A 219 -3.02 -7.36 17.45
CA GLU A 219 -2.42 -8.69 17.36
C GLU A 219 -0.91 -8.68 17.67
N MET A 220 -0.30 -7.50 17.90
CA MET A 220 1.12 -7.36 18.23
C MET A 220 1.38 -7.54 19.73
N LYS A 221 2.57 -8.07 20.04
CA LYS A 221 3.00 -8.28 21.45
C LYS A 221 3.32 -6.97 22.16
N ASP A 222 4.08 -6.09 21.53
CA ASP A 222 4.44 -4.74 22.05
C ASP A 222 4.28 -3.68 20.94
N PRO A 223 3.02 -3.33 20.58
CA PRO A 223 2.78 -2.46 19.44
C PRO A 223 3.35 -1.05 19.62
N GLY A 224 3.42 -0.52 20.84
CA GLY A 224 3.96 0.82 21.08
C GLY A 224 5.43 0.98 20.72
N LYS A 225 6.23 -0.11 20.82
CA LYS A 225 7.65 -0.12 20.45
C LYS A 225 7.87 -0.71 19.05
N ASP A 226 7.10 -1.73 18.69
CA ASP A 226 7.34 -2.51 17.48
C ASP A 226 6.80 -1.82 16.22
N LEU A 227 5.69 -1.06 16.30
CA LEU A 227 5.15 -0.32 15.15
C LEU A 227 6.14 0.71 14.59
N PRO A 228 6.71 1.63 15.40
CA PRO A 228 7.70 2.57 14.89
C PRO A 228 8.91 1.90 14.26
N LYS A 229 9.44 0.84 14.91
CA LYS A 229 10.59 0.09 14.39
C LYS A 229 10.26 -0.61 13.07
N ALA A 230 9.06 -1.19 12.95
CA ALA A 230 8.62 -1.86 11.74
C ALA A 230 8.42 -0.87 10.60
N ILE A 231 7.77 0.27 10.85
CA ILE A 231 7.51 1.30 9.84
C ILE A 231 8.83 1.92 9.36
N VAL A 232 9.60 2.50 10.28
CA VAL A 232 10.82 3.24 9.92
C VAL A 232 11.89 2.30 9.38
N GLY A 233 12.13 1.17 10.05
CA GLY A 233 13.11 0.18 9.61
C GLY A 233 12.73 -0.44 8.26
N GLY A 234 11.45 -0.80 8.09
CA GLY A 234 10.93 -1.36 6.83
C GLY A 234 11.07 -0.40 5.66
N LEU A 235 10.72 0.87 5.84
CA LEU A 235 10.87 1.89 4.81
C LEU A 235 12.32 2.19 4.46
N SER A 236 13.20 2.25 5.46
CA SER A 236 14.63 2.50 5.24
C SER A 236 15.27 1.37 4.42
N ILE A 237 14.97 0.11 4.77
CA ILE A 237 15.42 -1.06 4.01
C ILE A 237 14.86 -1.02 2.59
N THR A 238 13.57 -0.74 2.43
CA THR A 238 12.91 -0.68 1.11
C THR A 238 13.53 0.41 0.24
N MET A 239 13.77 1.61 0.78
CA MET A 239 14.40 2.70 0.03
C MET A 239 15.79 2.29 -0.46
N ALA A 240 16.61 1.72 0.43
CA ALA A 240 17.95 1.25 0.05
C ALA A 240 17.88 0.21 -1.09
N VAL A 241 16.99 -0.78 -0.96
CA VAL A 241 16.78 -1.81 -2.00
C VAL A 241 16.33 -1.17 -3.32
N TYR A 242 15.37 -0.23 -3.28
CA TYR A 242 14.85 0.40 -4.49
C TYR A 242 15.87 1.27 -5.21
N LEU A 243 16.71 1.99 -4.48
CA LEU A 243 17.79 2.75 -5.10
C LEU A 243 18.83 1.84 -5.75
N VAL A 244 19.28 0.83 -5.01
CA VAL A 244 20.31 -0.10 -5.52
C VAL A 244 19.81 -0.87 -6.73
N ILE A 245 18.57 -1.36 -6.73
CA ILE A 245 18.03 -2.12 -7.87
C ILE A 245 17.80 -1.23 -9.10
N ASN A 246 17.35 0.02 -8.94
CA ASN A 246 17.19 0.93 -10.07
C ASN A 246 18.55 1.30 -10.69
N VAL A 247 19.60 1.45 -9.88
CA VAL A 247 20.96 1.59 -10.39
C VAL A 247 21.38 0.32 -11.13
N ALA A 248 21.09 -0.88 -10.59
CA ALA A 248 21.41 -2.15 -11.27
C ALA A 248 20.65 -2.31 -12.60
N TYR A 249 19.41 -1.85 -12.69
CA TYR A 249 18.67 -1.84 -13.96
C TYR A 249 19.38 -0.98 -15.02
N LEU A 250 19.76 0.25 -14.66
CA LEU A 250 20.48 1.16 -15.54
C LEU A 250 21.88 0.66 -15.89
N TRP A 251 22.51 -0.07 -14.97
CA TRP A 251 23.81 -0.69 -15.21
C TRP A 251 23.78 -1.72 -16.34
N VAL A 252 22.62 -2.38 -16.53
CA VAL A 252 22.43 -3.44 -17.53
C VAL A 252 21.74 -2.94 -18.79
N LEU A 253 20.72 -2.09 -18.67
CA LEU A 253 19.93 -1.57 -19.78
C LEU A 253 19.85 -0.04 -19.70
N PRO A 254 20.00 0.68 -20.82
CA PRO A 254 19.84 2.12 -20.84
C PRO A 254 18.38 2.53 -20.57
N ALA A 255 18.19 3.76 -20.09
CA ALA A 255 16.89 4.26 -19.64
C ALA A 255 15.82 4.30 -20.75
N ASP A 256 16.21 4.57 -21.98
CA ASP A 256 15.33 4.56 -23.15
C ASP A 256 14.75 3.16 -23.44
N GLN A 257 15.57 2.11 -23.29
CA GLN A 257 15.09 0.73 -23.41
C GLN A 257 14.18 0.35 -22.23
N LEU A 258 14.53 0.76 -21.00
CA LEU A 258 13.68 0.53 -19.83
C LEU A 258 12.31 1.21 -19.97
N ALA A 259 12.23 2.33 -20.67
CA ALA A 259 11.01 3.08 -20.94
C ALA A 259 10.01 2.29 -21.85
N THR A 260 10.51 1.39 -22.68
CA THR A 260 9.70 0.69 -23.70
C THR A 260 9.29 -0.74 -23.31
N VAL A 261 9.95 -1.34 -22.32
CA VAL A 261 9.69 -2.73 -21.91
C VAL A 261 8.62 -2.80 -20.83
N ALA A 262 7.62 -3.65 -21.00
CA ALA A 262 6.52 -3.81 -20.05
C ALA A 262 6.98 -4.34 -18.66
N ASN A 263 8.07 -5.10 -18.61
CA ASN A 263 8.63 -5.65 -17.37
C ASN A 263 10.15 -5.44 -17.34
N PRO A 264 10.64 -4.29 -16.83
CA PRO A 264 12.06 -3.97 -16.73
C PRO A 264 12.90 -5.04 -16.02
N ALA A 265 12.41 -5.60 -14.93
CA ALA A 265 13.13 -6.63 -14.18
C ALA A 265 13.35 -7.91 -14.99
N ALA A 266 12.32 -8.37 -15.70
CA ALA A 266 12.43 -9.54 -16.58
C ALA A 266 13.33 -9.26 -17.79
N ALA A 267 13.29 -8.05 -18.35
CA ALA A 267 14.14 -7.65 -19.47
C ALA A 267 15.63 -7.63 -19.05
N VAL A 268 15.95 -7.05 -17.90
CA VAL A 268 17.29 -7.06 -17.31
C VAL A 268 17.76 -8.49 -17.05
N ALA A 269 16.91 -9.34 -16.45
CA ALA A 269 17.25 -10.73 -16.20
C ALA A 269 17.46 -11.53 -17.51
N THR A 270 16.68 -11.24 -18.55
CA THR A 270 16.86 -11.83 -19.87
C THR A 270 18.20 -11.40 -20.50
N LYS A 271 18.59 -10.17 -20.35
CA LYS A 271 19.91 -9.66 -20.83
C LYS A 271 21.08 -10.35 -20.11
N ILE A 272 20.94 -10.61 -18.79
CA ILE A 272 22.01 -11.21 -17.96
C ILE A 272 22.09 -12.75 -18.13
N PHE A 273 20.95 -13.43 -18.17
CA PHE A 273 20.86 -14.90 -18.05
C PHE A 273 20.18 -15.59 -19.24
N GLY A 274 19.80 -14.83 -20.29
CA GLY A 274 18.98 -15.34 -21.39
C GLY A 274 17.51 -15.50 -21.02
N SER A 275 16.72 -16.07 -21.92
CA SER A 275 15.26 -16.19 -21.79
C SER A 275 14.82 -16.94 -20.53
N MET A 276 15.57 -17.94 -20.09
CA MET A 276 15.28 -18.69 -18.87
C MET A 276 15.41 -17.80 -17.61
N GLY A 277 16.39 -16.89 -17.60
CA GLY A 277 16.56 -15.93 -16.50
C GLY A 277 15.37 -14.99 -16.34
N GLY A 278 14.83 -14.49 -17.46
CA GLY A 278 13.60 -13.70 -17.46
C GLY A 278 12.40 -14.46 -16.86
N LYS A 279 12.24 -15.73 -17.21
CA LYS A 279 11.18 -16.58 -16.66
C LYS A 279 11.34 -16.83 -15.15
N ILE A 280 12.53 -17.12 -14.68
CA ILE A 280 12.82 -17.34 -13.24
C ILE A 280 12.54 -16.07 -12.43
N VAL A 281 12.98 -14.91 -12.93
CA VAL A 281 12.70 -13.63 -12.25
C VAL A 281 11.21 -13.32 -12.26
N THR A 282 10.50 -13.55 -13.36
CA THR A 282 9.04 -13.37 -13.41
C THR A 282 8.32 -14.28 -12.41
N ALA A 283 8.75 -15.53 -12.24
CA ALA A 283 8.21 -16.41 -11.19
C ALA A 283 8.45 -15.84 -9.78
N GLY A 284 9.65 -15.29 -9.53
CA GLY A 284 9.94 -14.60 -8.28
C GLY A 284 9.09 -13.34 -8.05
N ILE A 285 8.81 -12.58 -9.12
CA ILE A 285 7.88 -11.44 -9.07
C ILE A 285 6.47 -11.90 -8.69
N LEU A 286 5.98 -13.02 -9.23
CA LEU A 286 4.68 -13.59 -8.85
C LEU A 286 4.62 -13.91 -7.36
N VAL A 287 5.67 -14.50 -6.78
CA VAL A 287 5.76 -14.73 -5.32
C VAL A 287 5.71 -13.39 -4.56
N SER A 288 6.38 -12.36 -5.06
CA SER A 288 6.36 -11.01 -4.48
C SER A 288 4.96 -10.41 -4.46
N VAL A 289 4.29 -10.42 -5.60
CA VAL A 289 2.93 -9.87 -5.75
C VAL A 289 1.92 -10.65 -4.91
N PHE A 290 2.02 -11.99 -4.87
CA PHE A 290 1.20 -12.85 -4.03
C PHE A 290 1.31 -12.48 -2.55
N GLY A 291 2.53 -12.29 -2.03
CA GLY A 291 2.76 -11.86 -0.66
C GLY A 291 2.23 -10.46 -0.37
N CYS A 292 2.29 -9.56 -1.36
CA CYS A 292 1.73 -8.21 -1.23
C CYS A 292 0.19 -8.27 -1.12
N ILE A 293 -0.48 -9.00 -1.99
CA ILE A 293 -1.93 -9.24 -1.93
C ILE A 293 -2.32 -9.83 -0.57
N ASN A 294 -1.57 -10.83 -0.08
CA ASN A 294 -1.80 -11.44 1.24
C ASN A 294 -1.75 -10.41 2.37
N GLY A 295 -0.78 -9.51 2.37
CA GLY A 295 -0.67 -8.43 3.35
C GLY A 295 -1.85 -7.48 3.32
N TYR A 296 -2.30 -7.08 2.12
CA TYR A 296 -3.48 -6.22 1.97
C TYR A 296 -4.78 -6.92 2.40
N VAL A 297 -4.97 -8.20 2.07
CA VAL A 297 -6.14 -8.99 2.53
C VAL A 297 -6.14 -9.14 4.05
N LEU A 298 -4.97 -9.41 4.65
CA LEU A 298 -4.81 -9.51 6.09
C LEU A 298 -5.20 -8.20 6.78
N THR A 299 -4.65 -7.07 6.37
CA THR A 299 -4.83 -5.78 7.05
C THR A 299 -6.20 -5.15 6.78
N SER A 300 -6.71 -5.24 5.55
CA SER A 300 -8.00 -4.66 5.15
C SER A 300 -9.18 -5.21 5.96
N SER A 301 -9.18 -6.51 6.20
CA SER A 301 -10.25 -7.17 6.96
C SER A 301 -10.34 -6.65 8.41
N ARG A 302 -9.21 -6.23 9.02
CA ARG A 302 -9.17 -5.68 10.38
C ARG A 302 -9.75 -4.27 10.44
N VAL A 303 -9.58 -3.46 9.40
CA VAL A 303 -10.17 -2.13 9.30
C VAL A 303 -11.70 -2.23 9.23
N LEU A 304 -12.21 -3.04 8.32
CA LEU A 304 -13.66 -3.24 8.18
C LEU A 304 -14.29 -3.90 9.42
N PHE A 305 -13.59 -4.85 10.04
CA PHE A 305 -13.99 -5.46 11.31
C PHE A 305 -14.11 -4.41 12.43
N THR A 306 -13.15 -3.48 12.52
CA THR A 306 -13.17 -2.40 13.52
C THR A 306 -14.39 -1.48 13.31
N LEU A 307 -14.73 -1.12 12.06
CA LEU A 307 -15.98 -0.40 11.75
C LEU A 307 -17.21 -1.17 12.21
N GLY A 308 -17.22 -2.49 12.04
CA GLY A 308 -18.27 -3.37 12.54
C GLY A 308 -18.39 -3.32 14.07
N GLN A 309 -17.27 -3.45 14.78
CA GLN A 309 -17.25 -3.39 16.25
C GLN A 309 -17.69 -2.04 16.80
N GLN A 310 -17.34 -0.96 16.10
CA GLN A 310 -17.74 0.41 16.44
C GLN A 310 -19.21 0.72 16.08
N LYS A 311 -19.96 -0.24 15.54
CA LYS A 311 -21.32 -0.05 15.04
C LYS A 311 -21.43 1.14 14.06
N SER A 312 -20.47 1.26 13.15
CA SER A 312 -20.33 2.41 12.25
C SER A 312 -20.71 2.11 10.80
N ILE A 313 -21.01 0.85 10.46
CA ILE A 313 -21.30 0.40 9.09
C ILE A 313 -22.55 -0.51 9.06
N ILE A 314 -23.25 -0.54 7.92
CA ILE A 314 -24.38 -1.46 7.69
C ILE A 314 -23.89 -2.90 7.83
N GLY A 315 -24.69 -3.74 8.49
CA GLY A 315 -24.30 -5.14 8.77
C GLY A 315 -23.28 -5.30 9.90
N TYR A 316 -23.03 -4.28 10.71
CA TYR A 316 -22.05 -4.24 11.78
C TYR A 316 -22.10 -5.47 12.71
N LYS A 317 -23.30 -6.06 12.95
CA LYS A 317 -23.48 -7.25 13.80
C LYS A 317 -22.76 -8.48 13.26
N SER A 318 -22.66 -8.63 11.93
CA SER A 318 -21.97 -9.73 11.27
C SER A 318 -20.50 -9.40 10.98
N ILE A 319 -20.23 -8.17 10.52
CA ILE A 319 -18.90 -7.69 10.18
C ILE A 319 -17.97 -7.64 11.40
N GLY A 320 -18.51 -7.25 12.57
CA GLY A 320 -17.80 -7.16 13.85
C GLY A 320 -17.64 -8.51 14.57
N LYS A 321 -17.86 -9.65 13.90
CA LYS A 321 -17.69 -11.01 14.47
C LYS A 321 -16.42 -11.68 13.93
N LEU A 322 -15.80 -12.51 14.78
CA LEU A 322 -14.71 -13.39 14.40
C LEU A 322 -15.26 -14.81 14.13
N ASN A 323 -14.59 -15.52 13.21
CA ASN A 323 -14.87 -16.92 12.95
C ASN A 323 -14.22 -17.83 14.02
N LYS A 324 -14.30 -19.17 13.85
CA LYS A 324 -13.70 -20.17 14.75
C LYS A 324 -12.17 -20.03 14.87
N ASN A 325 -11.52 -19.47 13.87
CA ASN A 325 -10.07 -19.26 13.81
C ASN A 325 -9.65 -17.85 14.29
N ASN A 326 -10.55 -17.12 14.95
CA ASN A 326 -10.34 -15.75 15.44
C ASN A 326 -9.95 -14.74 14.34
N VAL A 327 -10.51 -14.90 13.14
CA VAL A 327 -10.34 -13.94 12.04
C VAL A 327 -11.68 -13.35 11.60
N PRO A 328 -11.72 -12.10 11.10
CA PRO A 328 -12.94 -11.43 10.65
C PRO A 328 -13.36 -11.88 9.24
N ALA A 329 -13.84 -13.13 9.11
CA ALA A 329 -14.11 -13.75 7.83
C ALA A 329 -15.18 -13.02 6.99
N VAL A 330 -16.22 -12.44 7.63
CA VAL A 330 -17.27 -11.68 6.92
C VAL A 330 -16.69 -10.39 6.33
N ALA A 331 -15.87 -9.67 7.11
CA ALA A 331 -15.19 -8.48 6.60
C ALA A 331 -14.26 -8.82 5.43
N MET A 332 -13.53 -9.92 5.53
CA MET A 332 -12.64 -10.41 4.47
C MET A 332 -13.41 -10.77 3.20
N LEU A 333 -14.56 -11.45 3.32
CA LEU A 333 -15.43 -11.78 2.19
C LEU A 333 -15.91 -10.51 1.47
N ILE A 334 -16.36 -9.51 2.20
CA ILE A 334 -16.83 -8.24 1.61
C ILE A 334 -15.71 -7.55 0.84
N ILE A 335 -14.52 -7.42 1.43
CA ILE A 335 -13.36 -6.84 0.76
C ILE A 335 -12.99 -7.65 -0.49
N GLY A 336 -12.99 -8.98 -0.39
CA GLY A 336 -12.71 -9.88 -1.51
C GLY A 336 -13.69 -9.72 -2.67
N VAL A 337 -15.00 -9.64 -2.38
CA VAL A 337 -16.04 -9.40 -3.40
C VAL A 337 -15.84 -8.05 -4.09
N LEU A 338 -15.58 -6.98 -3.33
CA LEU A 338 -15.28 -5.66 -3.90
C LEU A 338 -14.01 -5.69 -4.76
N ALA A 339 -12.97 -6.39 -4.30
CA ALA A 339 -11.73 -6.54 -5.07
C ALA A 339 -11.96 -7.31 -6.38
N VAL A 340 -12.80 -8.34 -6.38
CA VAL A 340 -13.20 -9.06 -7.61
C VAL A 340 -13.92 -8.14 -8.57
N LEU A 341 -14.88 -7.34 -8.10
CA LEU A 341 -15.60 -6.38 -8.94
C LEU A 341 -14.66 -5.34 -9.56
N TYR A 342 -13.71 -4.82 -8.80
CA TYR A 342 -12.68 -3.91 -9.35
C TYR A 342 -11.73 -4.62 -10.32
N ALA A 343 -11.33 -5.86 -10.06
CA ALA A 343 -10.45 -6.63 -10.94
C ALA A 343 -11.06 -6.92 -12.32
N MET A 344 -12.40 -6.99 -12.41
CA MET A 344 -13.11 -7.16 -13.69
C MET A 344 -12.88 -6.00 -14.67
N SER A 345 -12.44 -4.83 -14.19
CA SER A 345 -12.05 -3.72 -15.07
C SER A 345 -10.79 -4.05 -15.90
N GLY A 346 -9.92 -4.91 -15.42
CA GLY A 346 -8.64 -5.24 -16.03
C GLY A 346 -7.62 -4.09 -16.06
N GLN A 347 -7.95 -2.92 -15.50
CA GLN A 347 -7.18 -1.69 -15.67
C GLN A 347 -6.26 -1.41 -14.45
N PHE A 348 -5.05 -1.94 -14.50
CA PHE A 348 -4.06 -1.76 -13.42
C PHE A 348 -3.81 -0.29 -13.06
N ASN A 349 -3.56 0.57 -14.04
CA ASN A 349 -3.22 1.98 -13.78
C ASN A 349 -4.40 2.75 -13.17
N LEU A 350 -5.61 2.59 -13.69
CA LEU A 350 -6.82 3.20 -13.12
C LEU A 350 -6.98 2.84 -11.63
N LEU A 351 -6.82 1.56 -11.31
CA LEU A 351 -6.98 1.06 -9.94
C LEU A 351 -5.88 1.59 -9.00
N THR A 352 -4.64 1.69 -9.48
CA THR A 352 -3.53 2.24 -8.70
C THR A 352 -3.70 3.74 -8.46
N ASP A 353 -4.09 4.51 -9.48
CA ASP A 353 -4.25 5.96 -9.37
C ASP A 353 -5.40 6.32 -8.43
N LEU A 354 -6.53 5.60 -8.55
CA LEU A 354 -7.66 5.75 -7.65
C LEU A 354 -7.30 5.45 -6.19
N SER A 355 -6.55 4.36 -5.95
CA SER A 355 -6.14 3.97 -4.60
C SER A 355 -5.15 4.96 -4.01
N MET A 356 -4.17 5.44 -4.80
CA MET A 356 -3.16 6.39 -4.33
C MET A 356 -3.75 7.75 -3.98
N PHE A 357 -4.59 8.32 -4.83
CA PHE A 357 -5.27 9.56 -4.52
C PHE A 357 -6.07 9.47 -3.22
N ALA A 358 -6.85 8.40 -3.06
CA ALA A 358 -7.67 8.20 -1.88
C ALA A 358 -6.83 8.11 -0.61
N ILE A 359 -5.80 7.26 -0.59
CA ILE A 359 -5.02 7.02 0.63
C ILE A 359 -4.15 8.22 1.01
N TRP A 360 -3.52 8.91 0.05
CA TRP A 360 -2.68 10.07 0.32
C TRP A 360 -3.48 11.25 0.87
N SER A 361 -4.75 11.41 0.48
CA SER A 361 -5.65 12.41 1.08
C SER A 361 -5.79 12.22 2.60
N PHE A 362 -5.89 10.98 3.06
CA PHE A 362 -5.99 10.65 4.48
C PHE A 362 -4.63 10.57 5.19
N TYR A 363 -3.54 10.31 4.45
CA TYR A 363 -2.18 10.44 4.99
C TYR A 363 -1.91 11.89 5.42
N VAL A 364 -2.26 12.87 4.58
CA VAL A 364 -2.13 14.30 4.93
C VAL A 364 -2.88 14.62 6.22
N LEU A 365 -4.12 14.14 6.38
CA LEU A 365 -4.87 14.30 7.63
C LEU A 365 -4.16 13.65 8.82
N THR A 366 -3.56 12.48 8.64
CA THR A 366 -2.80 11.80 9.69
C THR A 366 -1.56 12.62 10.08
N PHE A 367 -0.84 13.20 9.12
CA PHE A 367 0.35 14.02 9.41
C PHE A 367 0.01 15.33 10.12
N ILE A 368 -1.04 16.03 9.67
CA ILE A 368 -1.59 17.20 10.37
C ILE A 368 -2.06 16.79 11.78
N GLY A 369 -2.62 15.59 11.88
CA GLY A 369 -3.08 15.01 13.14
C GLY A 369 -1.99 14.89 14.21
N VAL A 370 -0.74 14.61 13.85
CA VAL A 370 0.39 14.60 14.81
C VAL A 370 0.55 15.95 15.48
N ILE A 371 0.47 17.05 14.70
CA ILE A 371 0.59 18.42 15.23
C ILE A 371 -0.59 18.75 16.15
N ILE A 372 -1.81 18.38 15.73
CA ILE A 372 -3.03 18.60 16.51
C ILE A 372 -2.99 17.79 17.80
N LEU A 373 -2.59 16.51 17.75
CA LEU A 373 -2.54 15.63 18.91
C LEU A 373 -1.54 16.10 19.96
N ARG A 374 -0.39 16.64 19.53
CA ARG A 374 0.57 17.26 20.46
C ARG A 374 0.01 18.48 21.18
N LYS A 375 -0.82 19.29 20.47
CA LYS A 375 -1.47 20.47 21.08
C LYS A 375 -2.65 20.09 21.98
N LYS A 376 -3.52 19.15 21.54
CA LYS A 376 -4.71 18.76 22.29
C LYS A 376 -4.42 17.86 23.50
N GLN A 377 -3.42 16.99 23.37
CA GLN A 377 -3.07 16.00 24.40
C GLN A 377 -1.55 16.03 24.68
N PRO A 378 -1.01 17.11 25.28
CA PRO A 378 0.43 17.26 25.50
C PRO A 378 1.01 16.17 26.41
N ASN A 379 0.23 15.67 27.36
CA ASN A 379 0.61 14.65 28.33
C ASN A 379 0.38 13.21 27.86
N LEU A 380 -0.13 12.99 26.63
CA LEU A 380 -0.29 11.65 26.08
C LEU A 380 1.06 10.93 26.03
N HIS A 381 1.12 9.70 26.57
CA HIS A 381 2.32 8.88 26.48
C HIS A 381 2.67 8.56 25.02
N ARG A 382 3.87 8.93 24.59
CA ARG A 382 4.40 8.72 23.25
C ARG A 382 5.69 7.90 23.34
N PRO A 383 5.61 6.57 23.18
CA PRO A 383 6.80 5.70 23.19
C PRO A 383 7.82 6.08 22.11
N TYR A 384 7.34 6.65 21.01
CA TYR A 384 8.14 7.20 19.92
C TYR A 384 7.71 8.66 19.66
N LYS A 385 8.69 9.53 19.44
CA LYS A 385 8.48 10.94 19.06
C LYS A 385 9.20 11.19 17.74
N VAL A 386 8.51 11.81 16.78
CA VAL A 386 9.12 12.16 15.49
C VAL A 386 10.31 13.10 15.72
N PRO A 387 11.48 12.79 15.12
CA PRO A 387 12.66 13.66 15.24
C PRO A 387 12.44 14.98 14.50
N MET A 388 13.25 15.98 14.81
CA MET A 388 13.22 17.30 14.17
C MET A 388 11.82 17.91 14.06
N TYR A 389 10.97 17.70 15.06
CA TYR A 389 9.64 18.31 15.10
C TYR A 389 9.73 19.85 15.18
N PRO A 390 8.93 20.64 14.44
CA PRO A 390 7.86 20.22 13.52
C PRO A 390 8.31 20.02 12.06
N PHE A 391 9.60 20.12 11.73
CA PHE A 391 10.11 20.13 10.36
C PHE A 391 9.70 18.87 9.57
N ILE A 392 9.98 17.67 10.10
CA ILE A 392 9.63 16.42 9.40
C ILE A 392 8.13 16.28 9.14
N PRO A 393 7.22 16.51 10.11
CA PRO A 393 5.79 16.55 9.84
C PRO A 393 5.39 17.58 8.77
N CYS A 394 5.99 18.77 8.77
CA CYS A 394 5.71 19.78 7.76
C CYS A 394 6.13 19.34 6.35
N VAL A 395 7.28 18.67 6.21
CA VAL A 395 7.72 18.09 4.92
C VAL A 395 6.75 17.01 4.45
N ALA A 396 6.32 16.11 5.35
CA ALA A 396 5.36 15.07 5.04
C ALA A 396 4.00 15.66 4.59
N ILE A 397 3.52 16.71 5.27
CA ILE A 397 2.28 17.44 4.91
C ILE A 397 2.42 18.10 3.54
N ALA A 398 3.50 18.85 3.32
CA ALA A 398 3.72 19.56 2.07
C ALA A 398 3.83 18.60 0.88
N GLY A 399 4.59 17.51 1.03
CA GLY A 399 4.73 16.48 0.01
C GLY A 399 3.42 15.75 -0.26
N GLY A 400 2.68 15.40 0.79
CA GLY A 400 1.37 14.76 0.64
C GLY A 400 0.34 15.67 -0.03
N LEU A 401 0.30 16.95 0.35
CA LEU A 401 -0.55 17.94 -0.33
C LEU A 401 -0.16 18.10 -1.80
N PHE A 402 1.14 18.15 -2.11
CA PHE A 402 1.61 18.21 -3.49
C PHE A 402 1.11 17.01 -4.30
N VAL A 403 1.18 15.79 -3.78
CA VAL A 403 0.67 14.58 -4.44
C VAL A 403 -0.83 14.68 -4.73
N VAL A 404 -1.63 15.05 -3.72
CA VAL A 404 -3.09 15.15 -3.84
C VAL A 404 -3.49 16.26 -4.82
N LEU A 405 -2.90 17.45 -4.71
CA LEU A 405 -3.21 18.58 -5.58
C LEU A 405 -2.74 18.32 -7.02
N ASN A 406 -1.58 17.67 -7.20
CA ASN A 406 -1.10 17.30 -8.53
C ASN A 406 -2.07 16.34 -9.23
N GLN A 407 -2.52 15.29 -8.53
CA GLN A 407 -3.47 14.32 -9.09
C GLN A 407 -4.82 14.97 -9.44
N LEU A 408 -5.26 15.91 -8.61
CA LEU A 408 -6.57 16.54 -8.79
C LEU A 408 -6.58 17.61 -9.90
N PHE A 409 -5.50 18.37 -10.06
CA PHE A 409 -5.51 19.57 -10.91
C PHE A 409 -4.52 19.52 -12.09
N PHE A 410 -3.46 18.72 -12.04
CA PHE A 410 -2.37 18.78 -13.01
C PHE A 410 -2.11 17.46 -13.76
N ALA A 411 -2.68 16.34 -13.32
CA ALA A 411 -2.46 15.03 -13.95
C ALA A 411 -3.36 14.73 -15.16
N GLY A 412 -4.11 15.73 -15.65
CA GLY A 412 -5.00 15.64 -16.80
C GLY A 412 -6.44 15.25 -16.45
N MET A 413 -7.37 15.53 -17.37
CA MET A 413 -8.82 15.40 -17.15
C MET A 413 -9.24 14.01 -16.66
N THR A 414 -8.67 12.95 -17.22
CA THR A 414 -8.99 11.57 -16.81
C THR A 414 -8.67 11.34 -15.35
N ASN A 415 -7.48 11.75 -14.89
CA ASN A 415 -7.06 11.59 -13.50
C ASN A 415 -7.86 12.48 -12.55
N THR A 416 -8.24 13.68 -12.99
CA THR A 416 -9.17 14.55 -12.25
C THR A 416 -10.52 13.86 -12.04
N LEU A 417 -11.11 13.28 -13.09
CA LEU A 417 -12.39 12.55 -12.99
C LEU A 417 -12.30 11.32 -12.06
N ILE A 418 -11.21 10.55 -12.15
CA ILE A 418 -10.94 9.41 -11.25
C ILE A 418 -10.87 9.90 -9.80
N SER A 419 -10.16 11.00 -9.55
CA SER A 419 -10.03 11.59 -8.22
C SER A 419 -11.37 12.08 -7.67
N LEU A 420 -12.18 12.75 -8.48
CA LEU A 420 -13.53 13.20 -8.10
C LEU A 420 -14.46 12.02 -7.82
N ALA A 421 -14.39 10.95 -8.61
CA ALA A 421 -15.13 9.71 -8.33
C ALA A 421 -14.69 9.10 -6.98
N GLY A 422 -13.39 9.10 -6.67
CA GLY A 422 -12.86 8.66 -5.37
C GLY A 422 -13.40 9.50 -4.21
N VAL A 423 -13.46 10.83 -4.37
CA VAL A 423 -14.07 11.73 -3.38
C VAL A 423 -15.57 11.41 -3.22
N ALA A 424 -16.31 11.27 -4.31
CA ALA A 424 -17.74 10.97 -4.27
C ALA A 424 -18.02 9.63 -3.54
N ILE A 425 -17.31 8.56 -3.88
CA ILE A 425 -17.41 7.26 -3.21
C ILE A 425 -17.10 7.39 -1.72
N THR A 426 -16.07 8.17 -1.37
CA THR A 426 -15.71 8.43 0.03
C THR A 426 -16.85 9.12 0.77
N LEU A 427 -17.42 10.18 0.19
CA LEU A 427 -18.50 10.96 0.80
C LEU A 427 -19.80 10.16 0.97
N LEU A 428 -20.04 9.12 0.16
CA LEU A 428 -21.16 8.18 0.36
C LEU A 428 -21.09 7.47 1.72
N GLY A 429 -19.95 7.43 2.38
CA GLY A 429 -19.84 6.95 3.76
C GLY A 429 -20.64 7.77 4.76
N LEU A 430 -20.83 9.08 4.54
CA LEU A 430 -21.57 9.96 5.47
C LEU A 430 -23.06 9.59 5.62
N PRO A 431 -23.85 9.46 4.53
CA PRO A 431 -25.23 8.98 4.64
C PRO A 431 -25.31 7.55 5.22
N VAL A 432 -24.39 6.66 4.86
CA VAL A 432 -24.33 5.30 5.44
C VAL A 432 -24.14 5.39 6.96
N TYR A 433 -23.20 6.18 7.43
CA TYR A 433 -22.98 6.40 8.86
C TYR A 433 -24.24 6.95 9.56
N SER A 434 -24.88 7.94 8.96
CA SER A 434 -26.08 8.56 9.54
C SER A 434 -27.25 7.58 9.68
N ILE A 435 -27.43 6.70 8.69
CA ILE A 435 -28.46 5.64 8.73
C ILE A 435 -28.15 4.65 9.87
N VAL A 436 -26.90 4.21 9.97
CA VAL A 436 -26.48 3.24 10.99
C VAL A 436 -26.61 3.82 12.39
N GLN A 437 -26.21 5.09 12.61
CA GLN A 437 -26.35 5.71 13.94
C GLN A 437 -27.81 5.85 14.38
N LYS A 438 -28.73 6.15 13.45
CA LYS A 438 -30.20 6.15 13.74
C LYS A 438 -30.69 4.74 14.13
N GLN A 439 -30.21 3.71 13.43
CA GLN A 439 -30.55 2.31 13.74
C GLN A 439 -30.03 1.90 15.12
N VAL A 440 -28.78 2.21 15.44
CA VAL A 440 -28.16 1.91 16.74
C VAL A 440 -28.90 2.62 17.87
N ALA A 441 -29.23 3.90 17.72
CA ALA A 441 -29.97 4.66 18.71
C ALA A 441 -31.37 4.06 18.98
N LYS A 442 -32.07 3.60 17.92
CA LYS A 442 -33.35 2.93 18.04
C LYS A 442 -33.25 1.59 18.80
N GLU A 443 -32.22 0.78 18.50
CA GLU A 443 -31.96 -0.48 19.20
C GLU A 443 -31.71 -0.24 20.70
N GLU A 444 -30.87 0.75 21.04
CA GLU A 444 -30.54 1.09 22.43
C GLU A 444 -31.77 1.62 23.20
N SER A 445 -32.62 2.41 22.54
CA SER A 445 -33.89 2.88 23.13
C SER A 445 -34.83 1.72 23.43
N ASN A 446 -34.95 0.76 22.50
CA ASN A 446 -35.82 -0.41 22.70
C ASN A 446 -35.31 -1.32 23.83
N THR A 447 -33.99 -1.50 23.93
CA THR A 447 -33.36 -2.30 25.01
C THR A 447 -33.62 -1.67 26.38
N LYS A 448 -33.55 -0.33 26.48
CA LYS A 448 -33.87 0.40 27.73
C LYS A 448 -35.35 0.37 28.12
N LYS A 449 -36.25 0.14 27.18
CA LYS A 449 -37.69 0.02 27.48
C LYS A 449 -38.10 -1.37 27.96
N VAL A 450 -37.28 -2.38 27.71
CA VAL A 450 -37.52 -3.80 28.05
C VAL A 450 -36.79 -4.20 29.35
N ALA A 451 -35.77 -3.44 29.76
CA ALA A 451 -35.04 -3.58 31.03
C ALA A 451 -35.69 -2.71 32.13
#